data_c5202630e4dfa988e0bc2c7b9942b3bc
#
_entry.id   c5202630e4dfa988e0bc2c7b9942b3bc
#
_cell.length_a   1.000
_cell.length_b   1.000
_cell.length_c   1.000
_cell.angle_alpha   90.00
_cell.angle_beta   90.00
_cell.angle_gamma   90.00
#
_symmetry.space_group_name_H-M   'P 1'
#
loop_
_entity.id
_entity.type
_entity.pdbx_description
1 polymer ?
#
loop_
_entity_poly.entity_id
_entity_poly.type
_entity_poly.pdbx_seq_one_letter_code
_entity_poly.pdbx_strand_id
1 'polypeptide(L)'
;MSNILTLEEKKYLQRVCRYLGSLGMTNGIIEFEFDYSEFDCEDVDWKQITTFSNNYTAEIPDVMIEISKKLLNYVCENDLIRTPDVDDVNWQRIEIDLDCEDSTISVVLDYNYYDIGDTETDTRSLEEEEENESLREVFDVLEDDPDIQDRILTIDYSGGGDSGYLEDSFNNGDSVPAVVSDFCYNMLENRFGGWEINEGSQGHFEIDLDKKEISLNHTYNIDETGRDTLLEEKF
;
A
#
# COMPACT_ATOMS: atom_id res chain seq x y z
N MET A 1 -15.00 -2.28 -31.56
CA MET A 1 -14.33 -3.26 -30.70
C MET A 1 -13.46 -4.12 -31.60
N SER A 2 -12.15 -4.08 -31.44
CA SER A 2 -11.22 -4.96 -32.16
C SER A 2 -11.37 -6.37 -31.57
N ASN A 3 -11.67 -7.37 -32.41
CA ASN A 3 -11.64 -8.77 -31.96
C ASN A 3 -10.15 -9.17 -31.83
N ILE A 4 -9.62 -9.12 -30.63
CA ILE A 4 -8.23 -9.51 -30.36
C ILE A 4 -8.08 -11.03 -30.53
N LEU A 5 -9.07 -11.78 -30.04
CA LEU A 5 -9.08 -13.23 -30.14
C LEU A 5 -9.67 -13.71 -31.47
N THR A 6 -8.99 -14.66 -32.10
CA THR A 6 -9.48 -15.36 -33.29
C THR A 6 -10.63 -16.30 -32.92
N LEU A 7 -11.42 -16.72 -33.95
CA LEU A 7 -12.50 -17.66 -33.74
C LEU A 7 -12.02 -19.01 -33.17
N GLU A 8 -10.83 -19.46 -33.53
CA GLU A 8 -10.27 -20.73 -33.03
C GLU A 8 -9.84 -20.61 -31.56
N GLU A 9 -9.26 -19.47 -31.17
CA GLU A 9 -8.92 -19.19 -29.76
C GLU A 9 -10.19 -19.14 -28.90
N LYS A 10 -11.22 -18.45 -29.36
CA LYS A 10 -12.54 -18.42 -28.66
C LYS A 10 -13.13 -19.80 -28.50
N LYS A 11 -13.12 -20.63 -29.53
CA LYS A 11 -13.56 -22.03 -29.43
C LYS A 11 -12.69 -22.87 -28.48
N TYR A 12 -11.41 -22.56 -28.40
CA TYR A 12 -10.52 -23.24 -27.45
C TYR A 12 -10.90 -22.87 -26.01
N LEU A 13 -11.06 -21.59 -25.70
CA LEU A 13 -11.48 -21.10 -24.36
C LEU A 13 -12.82 -21.71 -23.94
N GLN A 14 -13.81 -21.80 -24.87
CA GLN A 14 -15.07 -22.47 -24.61
C GLN A 14 -14.91 -23.96 -24.24
N ARG A 15 -13.92 -24.65 -24.81
CA ARG A 15 -13.61 -26.05 -24.46
C ARG A 15 -12.96 -26.13 -23.09
N VAL A 16 -12.06 -25.20 -22.77
CA VAL A 16 -11.43 -25.09 -21.44
C VAL A 16 -12.51 -24.88 -20.37
N CYS A 17 -13.39 -23.92 -20.57
CA CYS A 17 -14.48 -23.66 -19.62
C CYS A 17 -15.42 -24.87 -19.42
N ARG A 18 -15.75 -25.60 -20.49
CA ARG A 18 -16.54 -26.83 -20.35
C ARG A 18 -15.80 -27.90 -19.54
N TYR A 19 -14.48 -28.00 -19.71
CA TYR A 19 -13.66 -28.92 -18.93
C TYR A 19 -13.63 -28.49 -17.46
N LEU A 20 -13.36 -27.22 -17.16
CA LEU A 20 -13.37 -26.66 -15.80
C LEU A 20 -14.74 -26.86 -15.14
N GLY A 21 -15.83 -26.55 -15.86
CA GLY A 21 -17.19 -26.77 -15.37
C GLY A 21 -17.50 -28.24 -15.06
N SER A 22 -16.91 -29.20 -15.80
CA SER A 22 -17.02 -30.64 -15.49
C SER A 22 -16.32 -31.03 -14.19
N LEU A 23 -15.39 -30.21 -13.73
CA LEU A 23 -14.68 -30.35 -12.45
C LEU A 23 -15.33 -29.53 -11.32
N GLY A 24 -16.44 -28.81 -11.61
CA GLY A 24 -17.12 -27.94 -10.66
C GLY A 24 -16.41 -26.59 -10.45
N MET A 25 -15.59 -26.18 -11.42
CA MET A 25 -14.82 -24.90 -11.38
C MET A 25 -15.50 -23.91 -12.35
N THR A 26 -15.66 -22.66 -11.89
CA THR A 26 -16.26 -21.59 -12.68
C THR A 26 -15.24 -20.61 -13.23
N ASN A 27 -14.07 -20.53 -12.62
CA ASN A 27 -13.04 -19.55 -12.92
C ASN A 27 -11.66 -20.19 -12.99
N GLY A 28 -10.74 -19.56 -13.72
CA GLY A 28 -9.32 -19.87 -13.72
C GLY A 28 -8.49 -18.60 -13.74
N ILE A 29 -7.41 -18.55 -12.97
CA ILE A 29 -6.49 -17.41 -12.92
C ILE A 29 -5.11 -17.87 -13.36
N ILE A 30 -4.47 -17.09 -14.22
CA ILE A 30 -3.07 -17.24 -14.62
C ILE A 30 -2.34 -15.99 -14.16
N GLU A 31 -1.48 -16.14 -13.19
CA GLU A 31 -0.71 -15.03 -12.62
C GLU A 31 0.62 -14.85 -13.36
N PHE A 32 1.00 -13.60 -13.56
CA PHE A 32 2.29 -13.19 -14.07
C PHE A 32 2.91 -12.19 -13.10
N GLU A 33 4.03 -12.55 -12.48
CA GLU A 33 4.85 -11.63 -11.71
C GLU A 33 5.79 -10.85 -12.63
N PHE A 34 5.92 -9.55 -12.42
CA PHE A 34 6.89 -8.70 -13.11
C PHE A 34 7.48 -7.69 -12.14
N ASP A 35 8.73 -7.30 -12.41
CA ASP A 35 9.38 -6.23 -11.65
C ASP A 35 8.96 -4.89 -12.24
N TYR A 36 8.31 -4.07 -11.43
CA TYR A 36 7.73 -2.80 -11.86
C TYR A 36 8.77 -1.72 -12.20
N SER A 37 10.01 -1.84 -11.70
CA SER A 37 11.07 -0.85 -11.93
C SER A 37 11.53 -0.78 -13.40
N GLU A 38 11.25 -1.80 -14.20
CA GLU A 38 11.70 -1.95 -15.60
C GLU A 38 10.59 -2.55 -16.48
N PHE A 39 9.36 -2.00 -16.43
CA PHE A 39 8.27 -2.50 -17.25
C PHE A 39 8.56 -2.19 -18.74
N ASP A 40 9.36 -3.04 -19.36
CA ASP A 40 9.49 -3.16 -20.79
C ASP A 40 8.77 -4.45 -21.23
N CYS A 41 7.67 -4.29 -21.95
CA CYS A 41 6.84 -5.42 -22.38
C CYS A 41 7.61 -6.43 -23.26
N GLU A 42 8.81 -6.09 -23.73
CA GLU A 42 9.66 -6.97 -24.54
C GLU A 42 10.44 -8.00 -23.70
N ASP A 43 10.70 -7.71 -22.41
CA ASP A 43 11.57 -8.51 -21.54
C ASP A 43 10.86 -9.11 -20.30
N VAL A 44 9.53 -9.24 -20.30
CA VAL A 44 8.81 -9.85 -19.19
C VAL A 44 9.20 -11.31 -19.04
N ASP A 45 9.98 -11.61 -18.02
CA ASP A 45 10.30 -13.00 -17.62
C ASP A 45 9.05 -13.61 -16.97
N TRP A 46 8.28 -14.35 -17.78
CA TRP A 46 7.02 -14.94 -17.42
C TRP A 46 7.23 -16.05 -16.38
N LYS A 47 7.31 -15.68 -15.13
CA LYS A 47 7.26 -16.64 -14.04
C LYS A 47 5.83 -17.08 -13.85
N GLN A 48 5.52 -18.23 -14.46
CA GLN A 48 4.22 -18.83 -14.44
C GLN A 48 3.89 -19.35 -13.04
N ILE A 49 2.95 -18.69 -12.35
CA ILE A 49 2.29 -19.24 -11.18
C ILE A 49 0.84 -19.51 -11.57
N THR A 50 0.41 -20.76 -11.56
CA THR A 50 -0.98 -21.11 -11.87
C THR A 50 -1.70 -21.46 -10.61
N THR A 51 -2.71 -20.71 -10.26
CA THR A 51 -3.71 -21.15 -9.28
C THR A 51 -5.07 -21.20 -9.93
N PHE A 52 -5.66 -22.39 -9.97
CA PHE A 52 -7.12 -22.49 -10.19
C PHE A 52 -7.83 -22.37 -8.83
N SER A 53 -8.95 -21.66 -8.80
CA SER A 53 -9.78 -21.58 -7.59
C SER A 53 -10.05 -22.99 -7.06
N ASN A 54 -9.74 -23.22 -5.78
CA ASN A 54 -9.80 -24.50 -5.04
C ASN A 54 -8.50 -25.32 -4.92
N ASN A 55 -7.33 -24.70 -4.87
CA ASN A 55 -6.05 -25.37 -4.61
C ASN A 55 -5.61 -26.45 -5.64
N TYR A 56 -6.05 -26.36 -6.86
CA TYR A 56 -5.57 -27.20 -7.95
C TYR A 56 -4.51 -26.46 -8.76
N THR A 57 -3.27 -26.86 -8.63
CA THR A 57 -2.21 -26.49 -9.59
C THR A 57 -2.27 -27.48 -10.75
N ALA A 58 -2.64 -27.02 -11.94
CA ALA A 58 -2.58 -27.81 -13.17
C ALA A 58 -1.55 -27.18 -14.11
N GLU A 59 -0.85 -28.01 -14.89
CA GLU A 59 -0.03 -27.50 -15.99
C GLU A 59 -0.94 -26.71 -16.97
N ILE A 60 -0.59 -25.46 -17.26
CA ILE A 60 -1.31 -24.65 -18.24
C ILE A 60 -0.91 -25.14 -19.64
N PRO A 61 -1.89 -25.46 -20.50
CA PRO A 61 -1.57 -25.80 -21.88
C PRO A 61 -0.92 -24.64 -22.62
N ASP A 62 0.08 -24.93 -23.47
CA ASP A 62 0.81 -23.94 -24.25
C ASP A 62 -0.10 -22.94 -24.99
N VAL A 63 -1.25 -23.40 -25.48
CA VAL A 63 -2.24 -22.54 -26.16
C VAL A 63 -2.82 -21.47 -25.22
N MET A 64 -3.00 -21.77 -23.93
CA MET A 64 -3.44 -20.76 -22.95
C MET A 64 -2.36 -19.72 -22.71
N ILE A 65 -1.10 -20.16 -22.63
CA ILE A 65 0.05 -19.26 -22.49
C ILE A 65 0.12 -18.32 -23.69
N GLU A 66 -0.03 -18.85 -24.91
CA GLU A 66 0.00 -18.03 -26.14
C GLU A 66 -1.17 -17.03 -26.20
N ILE A 67 -2.37 -17.43 -25.78
CA ILE A 67 -3.53 -16.51 -25.66
C ILE A 67 -3.24 -15.41 -24.63
N SER A 68 -2.72 -15.79 -23.47
CA SER A 68 -2.37 -14.83 -22.39
C SER A 68 -1.33 -13.82 -22.85
N LYS A 69 -0.25 -14.27 -23.46
CA LYS A 69 0.78 -13.39 -24.04
C LYS A 69 0.21 -12.44 -25.08
N LYS A 70 -0.69 -12.91 -25.92
CA LYS A 70 -1.32 -12.09 -26.94
C LYS A 70 -2.19 -10.98 -26.34
N LEU A 71 -2.96 -11.29 -25.30
CA LEU A 71 -3.78 -10.29 -24.60
C LEU A 71 -2.91 -9.26 -23.90
N LEU A 72 -1.84 -9.72 -23.26
CA LEU A 72 -0.92 -8.83 -22.56
C LEU A 72 -0.15 -7.92 -23.54
N ASN A 73 0.36 -8.48 -24.64
CA ASN A 73 0.99 -7.65 -25.67
C ASN A 73 0.03 -6.57 -26.21
N TYR A 74 -1.25 -6.90 -26.37
CA TYR A 74 -2.25 -5.90 -26.76
C TYR A 74 -2.40 -4.80 -25.71
N VAL A 75 -2.42 -5.15 -24.44
CA VAL A 75 -2.50 -4.18 -23.31
C VAL A 75 -1.27 -3.27 -23.33
N CYS A 76 -0.08 -3.82 -23.51
CA CYS A 76 1.17 -3.08 -23.60
C CYS A 76 1.21 -2.15 -24.83
N GLU A 77 0.96 -2.69 -26.04
CA GLU A 77 1.00 -1.94 -27.30
C GLU A 77 -0.01 -0.77 -27.34
N ASN A 78 -1.08 -0.84 -26.58
CA ASN A 78 -2.11 0.19 -26.52
C ASN A 78 -2.03 1.07 -25.26
N ASP A 79 -0.95 0.95 -24.47
CA ASP A 79 -0.70 1.74 -23.26
C ASP A 79 -1.89 1.71 -22.29
N LEU A 80 -2.45 0.51 -22.10
CA LEU A 80 -3.59 0.30 -21.18
C LEU A 80 -3.16 0.09 -19.75
N ILE A 81 -1.89 -0.25 -19.51
CA ILE A 81 -1.35 -0.32 -18.14
C ILE A 81 -1.12 1.11 -17.68
N ARG A 82 -1.84 1.48 -16.66
CA ARG A 82 -1.66 2.77 -15.99
C ARG A 82 -1.17 2.50 -14.59
N THR A 83 -0.21 3.30 -14.16
CA THR A 83 0.12 3.33 -12.73
C THR A 83 -1.15 3.64 -11.96
N PRO A 84 -1.51 2.86 -10.94
CA PRO A 84 -2.60 3.23 -10.05
C PRO A 84 -2.42 4.66 -9.55
N ASP A 85 -3.51 5.44 -9.50
CA ASP A 85 -3.49 6.81 -8.95
C ASP A 85 -3.52 6.73 -7.41
N VAL A 86 -2.52 6.05 -6.87
CA VAL A 86 -2.31 5.84 -5.43
C VAL A 86 -0.83 6.04 -5.13
N ASP A 87 -0.54 6.53 -3.95
CA ASP A 87 0.83 6.67 -3.48
C ASP A 87 1.34 5.32 -2.94
N ASP A 88 2.66 5.13 -2.92
CA ASP A 88 3.36 4.02 -2.26
C ASP A 88 2.85 2.60 -2.57
N VAL A 89 2.83 2.26 -3.87
CA VAL A 89 2.51 0.91 -4.31
C VAL A 89 3.59 -0.09 -3.86
N ASN A 90 3.19 -1.08 -3.06
CA ASN A 90 4.10 -2.10 -2.52
C ASN A 90 4.43 -3.18 -3.54
N TRP A 91 3.41 -3.69 -4.22
CA TRP A 91 3.56 -4.69 -5.26
C TRP A 91 2.43 -4.60 -6.27
N GLN A 92 2.72 -5.07 -7.47
CA GLN A 92 1.76 -5.19 -8.56
C GLN A 92 1.96 -6.52 -9.27
N ARG A 93 0.87 -7.07 -9.77
CA ARG A 93 0.90 -8.25 -10.62
C ARG A 93 -0.16 -8.14 -11.72
N ILE A 94 0.09 -8.80 -12.83
CA ILE A 94 -0.93 -8.96 -13.88
C ILE A 94 -1.48 -10.36 -13.81
N GLU A 95 -2.79 -10.46 -13.81
CA GLU A 95 -3.53 -11.70 -13.87
C GLU A 95 -4.28 -11.82 -15.19
N ILE A 96 -4.32 -13.02 -15.75
CA ILE A 96 -5.26 -13.38 -16.79
C ILE A 96 -6.39 -14.16 -16.12
N ASP A 97 -7.54 -13.52 -16.04
CA ASP A 97 -8.73 -14.06 -15.37
C ASP A 97 -9.67 -14.68 -16.41
N LEU A 98 -9.99 -15.96 -16.23
CA LEU A 98 -10.92 -16.71 -17.09
C LEU A 98 -12.22 -16.96 -16.32
N ASP A 99 -13.27 -16.25 -16.69
CA ASP A 99 -14.62 -16.46 -16.19
C ASP A 99 -15.41 -17.36 -17.16
N CYS A 100 -15.71 -18.58 -16.71
CA CYS A 100 -16.40 -19.56 -17.51
C CYS A 100 -17.94 -19.37 -17.47
N GLU A 101 -18.47 -18.70 -16.48
CA GLU A 101 -19.92 -18.41 -16.38
C GLU A 101 -20.30 -17.31 -17.35
N ASP A 102 -19.55 -16.22 -17.36
CA ASP A 102 -19.77 -15.07 -18.25
C ASP A 102 -19.13 -15.23 -19.63
N SER A 103 -18.31 -16.26 -19.83
CA SER A 103 -17.53 -16.51 -21.05
C SER A 103 -16.65 -15.32 -21.40
N THR A 104 -15.91 -14.83 -20.41
CA THR A 104 -14.95 -13.75 -20.56
C THR A 104 -13.52 -14.19 -20.20
N ILE A 105 -12.54 -13.55 -20.82
CA ILE A 105 -11.14 -13.59 -20.43
C ILE A 105 -10.65 -12.15 -20.29
N SER A 106 -10.04 -11.84 -19.17
CA SER A 106 -9.65 -10.47 -18.80
C SER A 106 -8.17 -10.40 -18.48
N VAL A 107 -7.53 -9.29 -18.79
CA VAL A 107 -6.24 -8.88 -18.22
C VAL A 107 -6.52 -7.94 -17.08
N VAL A 108 -6.05 -8.27 -15.91
CA VAL A 108 -6.33 -7.55 -14.67
C VAL A 108 -5.02 -7.14 -14.03
N LEU A 109 -4.91 -5.88 -13.63
CA LEU A 109 -3.87 -5.38 -12.76
C LEU A 109 -4.35 -5.51 -11.32
N ASP A 110 -3.62 -6.26 -10.54
CA ASP A 110 -3.85 -6.44 -9.11
C ASP A 110 -2.67 -5.81 -8.37
N TYR A 111 -2.92 -4.96 -7.39
CA TYR A 111 -1.89 -4.20 -6.71
C TYR A 111 -2.23 -3.97 -5.25
N ASN A 112 -1.18 -3.77 -4.47
CA ASN A 112 -1.28 -3.44 -3.07
C ASN A 112 -0.57 -2.11 -2.84
N TYR A 113 -1.15 -1.26 -2.01
CA TYR A 113 -0.63 0.05 -1.72
C TYR A 113 -0.88 0.44 -0.27
N TYR A 114 -0.07 1.35 0.23
CA TYR A 114 -0.33 1.98 1.50
C TYR A 114 -1.30 3.15 1.31
N ASP A 115 -2.31 3.18 2.15
CA ASP A 115 -3.23 4.31 2.26
C ASP A 115 -3.15 4.87 3.69
N ILE A 116 -3.65 6.07 3.83
CA ILE A 116 -3.69 6.78 5.10
C ILE A 116 -5.04 6.50 5.76
N GLY A 117 -4.98 5.86 6.93
CA GLY A 117 -6.15 5.59 7.74
C GLY A 117 -6.68 6.80 8.51
N ASP A 118 -7.52 6.53 9.48
CA ASP A 118 -8.06 7.56 10.35
C ASP A 118 -6.97 8.23 11.18
N THR A 119 -7.08 9.54 11.34
CA THR A 119 -6.20 10.32 12.23
C THR A 119 -6.82 10.45 13.61
N GLU A 120 -6.08 10.09 14.64
CA GLU A 120 -6.43 10.32 16.04
C GLU A 120 -5.54 11.42 16.63
N THR A 121 -6.10 12.23 17.52
CA THR A 121 -5.35 13.25 18.24
C THR A 121 -5.38 12.97 19.74
N ASP A 122 -4.21 13.03 20.38
CA ASP A 122 -4.07 13.01 21.84
C ASP A 122 -3.36 14.28 22.29
N THR A 123 -3.90 14.96 23.29
CA THR A 123 -3.39 16.25 23.75
C THR A 123 -3.08 16.20 25.23
N ARG A 124 -1.93 16.76 25.62
CA ARG A 124 -1.47 16.91 26.99
C ARG A 124 -1.19 18.40 27.27
N SER A 125 -1.76 18.92 28.35
CA SER A 125 -1.52 20.31 28.73
C SER A 125 -1.14 20.42 30.21
N LEU A 126 -0.28 21.41 30.52
CA LEU A 126 0.04 21.69 31.93
C LEU A 126 -1.13 22.26 32.73
N GLU A 127 -2.15 22.82 32.07
CA GLU A 127 -3.38 23.26 32.73
C GLU A 127 -4.18 22.10 33.29
N GLU A 128 -4.22 20.97 32.57
CA GLU A 128 -4.97 19.76 32.98
C GLU A 128 -4.12 18.81 33.80
N GLU A 129 -2.80 18.79 33.58
CA GLU A 129 -1.85 17.85 34.19
C GLU A 129 -0.78 18.60 35.01
N GLU A 130 -1.19 19.47 35.95
CA GLU A 130 -0.29 20.29 36.78
C GLU A 130 0.78 19.50 37.53
N GLU A 131 0.52 18.23 37.88
CA GLU A 131 1.46 17.36 38.57
C GLU A 131 2.38 16.53 37.66
N ASN A 132 2.25 16.66 36.32
CA ASN A 132 3.09 15.94 35.39
C ASN A 132 4.49 16.60 35.28
N GLU A 133 5.43 16.06 36.06
CA GLU A 133 6.81 16.56 36.11
C GLU A 133 7.51 16.46 34.77
N SER A 134 7.30 15.38 33.99
CA SER A 134 7.91 15.18 32.69
C SER A 134 7.42 16.20 31.65
N LEU A 135 6.13 16.50 31.64
CA LEU A 135 5.56 17.51 30.76
C LEU A 135 6.08 18.92 31.13
N ARG A 136 6.22 19.20 32.41
CA ARG A 136 6.81 20.47 32.88
C ARG A 136 8.27 20.62 32.45
N GLU A 137 9.07 19.55 32.60
CA GLU A 137 10.48 19.54 32.20
C GLU A 137 10.64 19.83 30.71
N VAL A 138 9.76 19.29 29.86
CA VAL A 138 9.75 19.60 28.41
C VAL A 138 9.62 21.11 28.17
N PHE A 139 8.63 21.76 28.79
CA PHE A 139 8.42 23.20 28.58
C PHE A 139 9.53 24.06 29.22
N ASP A 140 10.06 23.65 30.36
CA ASP A 140 11.19 24.36 30.99
C ASP A 140 12.43 24.34 30.09
N VAL A 141 12.76 23.19 29.49
CA VAL A 141 13.90 23.07 28.56
C VAL A 141 13.71 23.90 27.29
N LEU A 142 12.50 23.86 26.71
CA LEU A 142 12.21 24.60 25.48
C LEU A 142 12.12 26.13 25.70
N GLU A 143 11.68 26.58 26.87
CA GLU A 143 11.65 28.02 27.20
C GLU A 143 13.00 28.60 27.56
N ASP A 144 13.86 27.79 28.14
CA ASP A 144 15.22 28.19 28.56
C ASP A 144 16.21 28.19 27.37
N ASP A 145 15.86 27.58 26.24
CA ASP A 145 16.70 27.52 25.05
C ASP A 145 16.65 28.84 24.25
N PRO A 146 17.74 29.60 24.17
CA PRO A 146 17.76 30.91 23.49
C PRO A 146 17.68 30.79 21.96
N ASP A 147 17.92 29.62 21.40
CA ASP A 147 17.89 29.36 19.97
C ASP A 147 16.45 29.09 19.50
N ILE A 148 15.55 28.65 20.40
CA ILE A 148 14.15 28.42 20.09
C ILE A 148 13.38 29.77 20.15
N GLN A 149 13.05 30.29 18.97
CA GLN A 149 12.30 31.52 18.84
C GLN A 149 10.83 31.34 18.45
N ASP A 150 10.53 30.23 17.81
CA ASP A 150 9.16 29.89 17.42
C ASP A 150 8.35 29.43 18.63
N ARG A 151 7.10 29.83 18.68
CA ARG A 151 6.19 29.46 19.79
C ARG A 151 5.37 28.20 19.51
N ILE A 152 5.37 27.74 18.27
CA ILE A 152 4.78 26.48 17.84
C ILE A 152 5.87 25.67 17.13
N LEU A 153 6.18 24.52 17.70
CA LEU A 153 7.20 23.59 17.20
C LEU A 153 6.53 22.30 16.73
N THR A 154 7.01 21.74 15.66
CA THR A 154 6.49 20.46 15.13
C THR A 154 7.63 19.45 15.00
N ILE A 155 7.37 18.21 15.41
CA ILE A 155 8.27 17.07 15.26
C ILE A 155 7.51 15.99 14.52
N ASP A 156 7.98 15.63 13.33
CA ASP A 156 7.40 14.53 12.56
C ASP A 156 7.95 13.18 13.05
N TYR A 157 7.15 12.14 12.87
CA TYR A 157 7.57 10.76 13.13
C TYR A 157 6.98 9.80 12.09
N SER A 158 7.66 8.69 11.91
CA SER A 158 7.23 7.61 11.03
C SER A 158 7.70 6.27 11.58
N GLY A 159 6.88 5.24 11.44
CA GLY A 159 7.20 3.87 11.80
C GLY A 159 6.59 2.88 10.82
N GLY A 160 7.26 1.72 10.67
CA GLY A 160 6.81 0.63 9.83
C GLY A 160 7.81 -0.53 9.81
N GLY A 161 7.32 -1.73 9.51
CA GLY A 161 8.12 -2.93 9.57
C GLY A 161 8.37 -3.42 11.00
N ASP A 162 9.43 -2.96 11.64
CA ASP A 162 9.77 -3.29 13.04
C ASP A 162 10.47 -2.10 13.72
N SER A 163 10.43 -0.92 13.12
CA SER A 163 11.14 0.25 13.63
C SER A 163 10.41 1.54 13.34
N GLY A 164 10.62 2.51 14.21
CA GLY A 164 10.10 3.86 14.03
C GLY A 164 11.06 4.89 14.60
N TYR A 165 10.92 6.11 14.14
CA TYR A 165 11.77 7.21 14.56
C TYR A 165 10.99 8.52 14.61
N LEU A 166 11.46 9.43 15.50
CA LEU A 166 11.12 10.83 15.45
C LEU A 166 12.22 11.58 14.70
N GLU A 167 11.85 12.65 14.01
CA GLU A 167 12.84 13.55 13.41
C GLU A 167 13.73 14.17 14.49
N ASP A 168 15.01 14.38 14.16
CA ASP A 168 16.01 14.95 15.06
C ASP A 168 15.87 16.47 15.21
N SER A 169 15.05 17.10 14.38
CA SER A 169 14.88 18.54 14.33
C SER A 169 13.40 18.93 14.27
N PHE A 170 13.10 20.09 14.84
CA PHE A 170 11.81 20.74 14.66
C PHE A 170 11.63 21.25 13.23
N ASN A 171 10.40 21.60 12.88
CA ASN A 171 10.04 22.20 11.60
C ASN A 171 10.86 23.46 11.21
N ASN A 172 11.44 24.17 12.17
CA ASN A 172 12.31 25.33 11.95
C ASN A 172 13.80 24.96 11.80
N GLY A 173 14.16 23.67 11.95
CA GLY A 173 15.52 23.14 11.82
C GLY A 173 16.34 23.13 13.13
N ASP A 174 15.78 23.59 14.25
CA ASP A 174 16.42 23.48 15.55
C ASP A 174 16.44 22.00 16.01
N SER A 175 17.49 21.60 16.71
CA SER A 175 17.60 20.22 17.23
C SER A 175 16.60 19.95 18.34
N VAL A 176 16.00 18.77 18.32
CA VAL A 176 15.07 18.33 19.38
C VAL A 176 15.86 17.90 20.61
N PRO A 177 15.63 18.53 21.80
CA PRO A 177 16.28 18.09 23.03
C PRO A 177 15.86 16.67 23.43
N ALA A 178 16.78 15.91 24.02
CA ALA A 178 16.54 14.52 24.40
C ALA A 178 15.30 14.35 25.32
N VAL A 179 15.07 15.27 26.26
CA VAL A 179 13.90 15.22 27.16
C VAL A 179 12.59 15.34 26.39
N VAL A 180 12.57 16.12 25.29
CA VAL A 180 11.41 16.27 24.43
C VAL A 180 11.17 15.01 23.63
N SER A 181 12.23 14.47 22.99
CA SER A 181 12.17 13.19 22.29
C SER A 181 11.65 12.06 23.18
N ASP A 182 12.22 11.93 24.39
CA ASP A 182 11.82 10.89 25.35
C ASP A 182 10.34 11.04 25.76
N PHE A 183 9.86 12.26 25.95
CA PHE A 183 8.44 12.53 26.23
C PHE A 183 7.55 12.11 25.05
N CYS A 184 7.91 12.49 23.85
CA CYS A 184 7.16 12.15 22.63
C CYS A 184 7.11 10.63 22.41
N TYR A 185 8.23 9.90 22.54
CA TYR A 185 8.23 8.44 22.48
C TYR A 185 7.34 7.83 23.56
N ASN A 186 7.40 8.30 24.80
CA ASN A 186 6.55 7.81 25.87
C ASN A 186 5.06 8.06 25.57
N MET A 187 4.72 9.19 24.94
CA MET A 187 3.35 9.50 24.56
C MET A 187 2.86 8.55 23.46
N LEU A 188 3.67 8.29 22.44
CA LEU A 188 3.40 7.29 21.40
C LEU A 188 3.18 5.89 21.99
N GLU A 189 4.13 5.40 22.77
CA GLU A 189 4.08 4.07 23.37
C GLU A 189 2.88 3.85 24.27
N ASN A 190 2.54 4.85 25.06
CA ASN A 190 1.42 4.75 26.02
C ASN A 190 0.05 4.80 25.33
N ARG A 191 -0.08 5.56 24.24
CA ARG A 191 -1.37 5.76 23.55
C ARG A 191 -1.55 4.85 22.35
N PHE A 192 -0.48 4.62 21.60
CA PHE A 192 -0.47 3.91 20.32
C PHE A 192 0.61 2.82 20.28
N GLY A 193 0.68 2.00 21.35
CA GLY A 193 1.70 0.93 21.44
C GLY A 193 1.70 0.03 20.22
N GLY A 194 2.90 -0.19 19.64
CA GLY A 194 3.06 -0.91 18.38
C GLY A 194 2.90 -0.04 17.14
N TRP A 195 3.01 1.26 17.27
CA TRP A 195 2.92 2.26 16.21
C TRP A 195 3.95 2.05 15.07
N GLU A 196 5.01 1.31 15.36
CA GLU A 196 6.10 0.98 14.43
C GLU A 196 5.96 -0.43 13.81
N ILE A 197 4.93 -1.21 14.18
CA ILE A 197 4.80 -2.62 13.77
C ILE A 197 3.94 -2.74 12.50
N ASN A 198 4.31 -3.68 11.61
CA ASN A 198 3.64 -3.98 10.35
C ASN A 198 3.59 -2.77 9.41
N GLU A 199 2.38 -2.35 9.03
CA GLU A 199 2.14 -1.17 8.18
C GLU A 199 2.59 0.11 8.87
N GLY A 200 2.63 0.07 10.22
CA GLY A 200 3.07 1.17 11.06
C GLY A 200 2.12 2.34 11.09
N SER A 201 2.68 3.50 11.34
CA SER A 201 1.95 4.76 11.43
C SER A 201 2.86 5.95 11.17
N GLN A 202 2.25 7.10 10.98
CA GLN A 202 2.94 8.38 10.80
C GLN A 202 2.18 9.50 11.48
N GLY A 203 2.83 10.62 11.64
CA GLY A 203 2.19 11.79 12.21
C GLY A 203 3.18 12.82 12.71
N HIS A 204 2.68 13.69 13.56
CA HIS A 204 3.51 14.74 14.13
C HIS A 204 3.05 15.14 15.53
N PHE A 205 4.00 15.65 16.29
CA PHE A 205 3.73 16.38 17.53
C PHE A 205 3.71 17.87 17.21
N GLU A 206 2.70 18.57 17.72
CA GLU A 206 2.66 20.01 17.77
C GLU A 206 2.83 20.47 19.22
N ILE A 207 3.83 21.29 19.48
CA ILE A 207 4.14 21.82 20.82
C ILE A 207 3.86 23.32 20.81
N ASP A 208 2.81 23.72 21.51
CA ASP A 208 2.42 25.13 21.68
C ASP A 208 2.98 25.65 23.01
N LEU A 209 4.06 26.44 22.95
CA LEU A 209 4.73 26.99 24.13
C LEU A 209 3.89 28.06 24.85
N ASP A 210 2.99 28.74 24.16
CA ASP A 210 2.13 29.75 24.79
C ASP A 210 0.99 29.12 25.58
N LYS A 211 0.43 28.00 25.06
CA LYS A 211 -0.63 27.24 25.76
C LYS A 211 -0.06 26.22 26.73
N LYS A 212 1.23 25.90 26.65
CA LYS A 212 1.82 24.78 27.38
C LYS A 212 1.13 23.45 27.06
N GLU A 213 0.98 23.18 25.78
CA GLU A 213 0.24 22.04 25.24
C GLU A 213 1.09 21.27 24.23
N ILE A 214 1.00 19.94 24.28
CA ILE A 214 1.58 19.05 23.28
C ILE A 214 0.43 18.22 22.71
N SER A 215 0.24 18.30 21.39
CA SER A 215 -0.74 17.52 20.66
C SER A 215 -0.03 16.51 19.75
N LEU A 216 -0.36 15.25 19.90
CA LEU A 216 0.06 14.17 19.01
C LEU A 216 -1.05 13.92 18.00
N ASN A 217 -0.75 14.14 16.73
CA ASN A 217 -1.60 13.77 15.60
C ASN A 217 -1.04 12.45 15.04
N HIS A 218 -1.79 11.38 15.22
CA HIS A 218 -1.41 10.02 14.87
C HIS A 218 -2.29 9.49 13.76
N THR A 219 -1.67 8.92 12.73
CA THR A 219 -2.37 8.36 11.58
C THR A 219 -1.84 6.96 11.31
N TYR A 220 -2.74 5.98 11.27
CA TYR A 220 -2.38 4.62 10.92
C TYR A 220 -2.15 4.50 9.41
N ASN A 221 -1.13 3.75 9.01
CA ASN A 221 -1.01 3.29 7.64
C ASN A 221 -1.89 2.05 7.46
N ILE A 222 -2.56 1.97 6.33
CA ILE A 222 -3.45 0.86 5.99
C ILE A 222 -2.90 0.17 4.75
N ASP A 223 -2.93 -1.15 4.77
CA ASP A 223 -2.59 -1.98 3.63
C ASP A 223 -3.87 -2.27 2.83
N GLU A 224 -3.97 -1.68 1.65
CA GLU A 224 -5.14 -1.79 0.78
C GLU A 224 -4.80 -2.51 -0.52
N THR A 225 -5.78 -3.16 -1.10
CA THR A 225 -5.63 -3.82 -2.39
C THR A 225 -6.56 -3.22 -3.42
N GLY A 226 -6.02 -2.96 -4.60
CA GLY A 226 -6.78 -2.52 -5.76
C GLY A 226 -6.77 -3.56 -6.87
N ARG A 227 -7.80 -3.54 -7.71
CA ARG A 227 -7.94 -4.46 -8.83
C ARG A 227 -8.58 -3.75 -10.02
N ASP A 228 -7.82 -3.57 -11.10
CA ASP A 228 -8.25 -2.88 -12.31
C ASP A 228 -8.31 -3.82 -13.50
N THR A 229 -9.46 -3.89 -14.18
CA THR A 229 -9.59 -4.63 -15.43
C THR A 229 -9.06 -3.77 -16.59
N LEU A 230 -7.91 -4.14 -17.12
CA LEU A 230 -7.26 -3.44 -18.23
C LEU A 230 -7.86 -3.80 -19.58
N LEU A 231 -8.30 -5.04 -19.72
CA LEU A 231 -8.90 -5.57 -20.95
C LEU A 231 -9.87 -6.69 -20.62
N GLU A 232 -11.00 -6.74 -21.32
CA GLU A 232 -11.95 -7.84 -21.28
C GLU A 232 -12.34 -8.26 -22.70
N GLU A 233 -12.28 -9.55 -23.00
CA GLU A 233 -12.70 -10.15 -24.26
C GLU A 233 -13.75 -11.24 -24.03
N LYS A 234 -14.85 -11.21 -24.79
CA LYS A 234 -15.87 -12.27 -24.80
C LYS A 234 -15.57 -13.34 -25.83
N PHE A 235 -15.83 -14.60 -25.49
CA PHE A 235 -15.58 -15.74 -26.38
C PHE A 235 -16.75 -16.71 -26.50
#